data_d9129a182bd14e35006aadd2194b4388
#
_entry.id   d9129a182bd14e35006aadd2194b4388
#
_cell.length_a   1.000
_cell.length_b   1.000
_cell.length_c   1.000
_cell.angle_alpha   90.00
_cell.angle_beta   90.00
_cell.angle_gamma   90.00
#
_symmetry.space_group_name_H-M   'P 1'
#
loop_
_entity.id
_entity.type
_entity.pdbx_description
1 polymer ?
#
loop_
_entity_poly.entity_id
_entity_poly.type
_entity_poly.pdbx_seq_one_letter_code
_entity_poly.pdbx_strand_id
1 'polypeptide(L)'
;MIRGATVAAIGGLIVLILLLGSWYTIDQTERGVLLRNGAVVGTAAPGLGFKLPLFDSVQKVNVKTVTYTWDKMNSYSFDQQPADLKISVTLRAAPEKVADLYAKFGTLDAAVNQVVSPIVNQQVKIVFGHYTAVKAIQERGNLNTEIKNAIADSLKYDPMIIIEAVQL
;
A
#
# COMPACT_ATOMS: atom_id res chain seq x y z
N MET A 1 38.09 -15.84 -41.83
CA MET A 1 36.78 -15.13 -42.02
C MET A 1 35.65 -15.61 -41.11
N ILE A 2 35.54 -16.87 -40.75
CA ILE A 2 34.46 -17.43 -39.91
C ILE A 2 34.45 -16.84 -38.50
N ARG A 3 35.58 -16.59 -37.86
CA ARG A 3 35.69 -16.06 -36.49
C ARG A 3 35.16 -14.61 -36.34
N GLY A 4 35.27 -13.77 -37.34
CA GLY A 4 34.74 -12.40 -37.31
C GLY A 4 33.21 -12.37 -37.41
N ALA A 5 32.65 -13.22 -38.26
CA ALA A 5 31.21 -13.31 -38.42
C ALA A 5 30.50 -13.85 -37.15
N THR A 6 31.10 -14.83 -36.46
CA THR A 6 30.57 -15.35 -35.20
C THR A 6 30.60 -14.33 -34.06
N VAL A 7 31.68 -13.55 -33.95
CA VAL A 7 31.80 -12.46 -32.96
C VAL A 7 30.76 -11.36 -33.23
N ALA A 8 30.56 -10.99 -34.48
CA ALA A 8 29.55 -10.00 -34.88
C ALA A 8 28.12 -10.51 -34.62
N ALA A 9 27.85 -11.78 -34.89
CA ALA A 9 26.54 -12.39 -34.59
C ALA A 9 26.22 -12.44 -33.08
N ILE A 10 27.24 -12.81 -32.28
CA ILE A 10 27.09 -12.82 -30.82
C ILE A 10 26.88 -11.40 -30.28
N GLY A 11 27.66 -10.43 -30.76
CA GLY A 11 27.49 -9.03 -30.38
C GLY A 11 26.13 -8.46 -30.76
N GLY A 12 25.64 -8.76 -31.95
CA GLY A 12 24.30 -8.38 -32.42
C GLY A 12 23.19 -9.02 -31.59
N LEU A 13 23.33 -10.29 -31.20
CA LEU A 13 22.37 -10.99 -30.34
C LEU A 13 22.31 -10.35 -28.92
N ILE A 14 23.46 -10.02 -28.35
CA ILE A 14 23.55 -9.35 -27.07
C ILE A 14 22.84 -7.99 -27.10
N VAL A 15 23.10 -7.18 -28.11
CA VAL A 15 22.45 -5.87 -28.31
C VAL A 15 20.93 -6.04 -28.45
N LEU A 16 20.48 -7.03 -29.20
CA LEU A 16 19.07 -7.32 -29.38
C LEU A 16 18.40 -7.72 -28.06
N ILE A 17 19.04 -8.57 -27.25
CA ILE A 17 18.52 -8.98 -25.93
C ILE A 17 18.45 -7.76 -24.98
N LEU A 18 19.45 -6.89 -25.00
CA LEU A 18 19.47 -5.67 -24.21
C LEU A 18 18.36 -4.71 -24.62
N LEU A 19 18.11 -4.55 -25.91
CA LEU A 19 17.01 -3.72 -26.41
C LEU A 19 15.63 -4.27 -26.01
N LEU A 20 15.42 -5.57 -26.16
CA LEU A 20 14.14 -6.22 -25.79
C LEU A 20 13.91 -6.20 -24.28
N GLY A 21 14.96 -6.23 -23.45
CA GLY A 21 14.88 -6.17 -21.99
C GLY A 21 14.70 -4.77 -21.40
N SER A 22 14.75 -3.72 -22.25
CA SER A 22 14.71 -2.31 -21.81
C SER A 22 13.30 -1.76 -21.58
N TRP A 23 12.25 -2.47 -22.01
CA TRP A 23 10.88 -1.99 -21.94
C TRP A 23 10.15 -2.55 -20.74
N TYR A 24 9.27 -1.74 -20.14
CA TYR A 24 8.32 -2.19 -19.13
C TYR A 24 7.00 -1.47 -19.30
N THR A 25 5.91 -2.07 -18.82
CA THR A 25 4.57 -1.49 -18.80
C THR A 25 4.02 -1.49 -17.39
N ILE A 26 3.35 -0.41 -17.02
CA ILE A 26 2.67 -0.25 -15.72
C ILE A 26 1.21 0.01 -15.99
N ASP A 27 0.34 -0.72 -15.29
CA ASP A 27 -1.10 -0.56 -15.42
C ASP A 27 -1.57 0.74 -14.74
N GLN A 28 -2.75 1.26 -15.15
CA GLN A 28 -3.34 2.48 -14.57
C GLN A 28 -3.58 2.37 -13.06
N THR A 29 -3.75 1.16 -12.57
CA THR A 29 -4.03 0.85 -11.16
C THR A 29 -2.78 0.59 -10.33
N GLU A 30 -1.62 0.75 -10.96
CA GLU A 30 -0.31 0.50 -10.36
C GLU A 30 0.59 1.72 -10.48
N ARG A 31 1.64 1.75 -9.68
CA ARG A 31 2.79 2.64 -9.83
C ARG A 31 4.05 1.81 -9.80
N GLY A 32 4.99 2.16 -10.66
CA GLY A 32 6.30 1.53 -10.68
C GLY A 32 7.23 2.19 -9.67
N VAL A 33 7.98 1.36 -8.97
CA VAL A 33 9.16 1.79 -8.20
C VAL A 33 10.38 1.35 -8.96
N LEU A 34 11.17 2.30 -9.40
CA LEU A 34 12.42 2.05 -10.13
C LEU A 34 13.52 1.75 -9.12
N LEU A 35 14.11 0.58 -9.26
CA LEU A 35 15.23 0.14 -8.44
C LEU A 35 16.48 0.03 -9.31
N ARG A 36 17.59 0.61 -8.85
CA ARG A 36 18.90 0.42 -9.44
C ARG A 36 19.80 -0.30 -8.46
N ASN A 37 20.23 -1.50 -8.84
CA ASN A 37 21.02 -2.39 -7.96
C ASN A 37 20.37 -2.57 -6.57
N GLY A 38 19.02 -2.62 -6.53
CA GLY A 38 18.24 -2.76 -5.28
C GLY A 38 17.91 -1.45 -4.55
N ALA A 39 18.51 -0.33 -4.93
CA ALA A 39 18.19 0.97 -4.33
C ALA A 39 17.04 1.65 -5.07
N VAL A 40 16.10 2.24 -4.33
CA VAL A 40 15.00 3.05 -4.90
C VAL A 40 15.58 4.33 -5.49
N VAL A 41 15.42 4.52 -6.81
CA VAL A 41 15.91 5.70 -7.53
C VAL A 41 14.79 6.61 -8.04
N GLY A 42 13.56 6.14 -8.04
CA GLY A 42 12.41 6.94 -8.47
C GLY A 42 11.12 6.14 -8.60
N THR A 43 10.10 6.83 -9.10
CA THR A 43 8.79 6.25 -9.42
C THR A 43 8.50 6.37 -10.90
N ALA A 44 7.70 5.43 -11.41
CA ALA A 44 7.23 5.44 -12.79
C ALA A 44 5.69 5.51 -12.83
N ALA A 45 5.19 6.39 -13.69
CA ALA A 45 3.76 6.54 -13.97
C ALA A 45 3.24 5.33 -14.79
N PRO A 46 1.92 5.13 -14.85
CA PRO A 46 1.32 4.13 -15.73
C PRO A 46 1.67 4.39 -17.18
N GLY A 47 1.79 3.29 -17.93
CA GLY A 47 2.13 3.31 -19.35
C GLY A 47 3.41 2.56 -19.65
N LEU A 48 3.97 2.84 -20.82
CA LEU A 48 5.21 2.26 -21.31
C LEU A 48 6.40 3.09 -20.83
N GLY A 49 7.40 2.42 -20.28
CA GLY A 49 8.65 3.05 -19.85
C GLY A 49 9.89 2.29 -20.30
N PHE A 50 11.03 2.93 -20.10
CA PHE A 50 12.35 2.36 -20.38
C PHE A 50 13.14 2.22 -19.09
N LYS A 51 13.90 1.13 -19.01
CA LYS A 51 14.86 0.85 -17.93
C LYS A 51 16.18 0.38 -18.53
N LEU A 52 17.26 0.56 -17.80
CA LEU A 52 18.54 -0.03 -18.17
C LEU A 52 18.51 -1.53 -17.84
N PRO A 53 18.58 -2.41 -18.87
CA PRO A 53 18.63 -3.83 -18.62
C PRO A 53 19.87 -4.16 -17.79
N LEU A 54 19.80 -5.19 -16.95
CA LEU A 54 20.83 -5.65 -16.01
C LEU A 54 20.98 -4.80 -14.73
N PHE A 55 20.81 -3.48 -14.77
CA PHE A 55 21.00 -2.60 -13.60
C PHE A 55 19.69 -2.17 -12.95
N ASP A 56 18.66 -1.93 -13.77
CA ASP A 56 17.38 -1.41 -13.31
C ASP A 56 16.33 -2.52 -13.25
N SER A 57 15.57 -2.56 -12.16
CA SER A 57 14.36 -3.34 -12.02
C SER A 57 13.18 -2.43 -11.69
N VAL A 58 11.98 -2.85 -12.05
CA VAL A 58 10.75 -2.12 -11.77
C VAL A 58 9.86 -3.01 -10.93
N GLN A 59 9.51 -2.53 -9.75
CA GLN A 59 8.53 -3.18 -8.89
C GLN A 59 7.20 -2.45 -9.01
N LYS A 60 6.12 -3.20 -9.18
CA LYS A 60 4.78 -2.66 -9.31
C LYS A 60 4.09 -2.67 -7.97
N VAL A 61 3.60 -1.52 -7.54
CA VAL A 61 2.82 -1.36 -6.32
C VAL A 61 1.41 -0.97 -6.68
N ASN A 62 0.45 -1.72 -6.17
CA ASN A 62 -0.97 -1.46 -6.39
C ASN A 62 -1.40 -0.21 -5.62
N VAL A 63 -2.07 0.72 -6.33
CA VAL A 63 -2.62 1.96 -5.76
C VAL A 63 -4.15 1.98 -5.78
N LYS A 64 -4.78 0.82 -6.08
CA LYS A 64 -6.23 0.68 -5.99
C LYS A 64 -6.70 0.86 -4.55
N THR A 65 -7.93 1.29 -4.43
CA THR A 65 -8.67 1.24 -3.18
C THR A 65 -8.97 -0.21 -2.81
N VAL A 66 -8.57 -0.61 -1.62
CA VAL A 66 -8.77 -1.96 -1.06
C VAL A 66 -9.44 -1.84 0.30
N THR A 67 -10.35 -2.75 0.60
CA THR A 67 -11.02 -2.83 1.90
C THR A 67 -10.42 -3.98 2.71
N TYR A 68 -9.91 -3.66 3.88
CA TYR A 68 -9.44 -4.62 4.88
C TYR A 68 -10.48 -4.74 5.99
N THR A 69 -10.74 -5.96 6.41
CA THR A 69 -11.75 -6.26 7.43
C THR A 69 -11.14 -7.03 8.59
N TRP A 70 -11.44 -6.58 9.80
CA TRP A 70 -11.11 -7.25 11.06
C TRP A 70 -12.41 -7.71 11.71
N ASP A 71 -12.63 -9.04 11.75
CA ASP A 71 -13.92 -9.65 12.09
C ASP A 71 -14.19 -9.77 13.59
N LYS A 72 -13.17 -9.78 14.43
CA LYS A 72 -13.33 -10.00 15.88
C LYS A 72 -12.37 -9.12 16.66
N MET A 73 -12.79 -7.90 16.90
CA MET A 73 -12.11 -6.97 17.79
C MET A 73 -12.85 -6.91 19.12
N ASN A 74 -12.30 -7.55 20.13
CA ASN A 74 -12.88 -7.47 21.47
C ASN A 74 -12.61 -6.09 22.06
N SER A 75 -13.65 -5.42 22.50
CA SER A 75 -13.59 -4.12 23.15
C SER A 75 -14.58 -4.04 24.29
N TYR A 76 -14.45 -3.01 25.11
CA TYR A 76 -15.39 -2.70 26.19
C TYR A 76 -15.96 -1.31 25.97
N SER A 77 -17.27 -1.18 26.13
CA SER A 77 -17.95 0.11 26.13
C SER A 77 -17.66 0.88 27.44
N PHE A 78 -18.08 2.15 27.49
CA PHE A 78 -17.93 3.00 28.66
C PHE A 78 -18.57 2.38 29.92
N ASP A 79 -19.69 1.69 29.76
CA ASP A 79 -20.43 0.97 30.81
C ASP A 79 -19.92 -0.46 31.01
N GLN A 80 -18.70 -0.74 30.58
CA GLN A 80 -17.97 -2.01 30.77
C GLN A 80 -18.68 -3.24 30.16
N GLN A 81 -19.52 -3.04 29.15
CA GLN A 81 -20.11 -4.14 28.41
C GLN A 81 -19.12 -4.66 27.37
N PRO A 82 -18.83 -5.96 27.37
CA PRO A 82 -17.99 -6.55 26.33
C PRO A 82 -18.70 -6.51 24.98
N ALA A 83 -17.97 -6.18 23.92
CA ALA A 83 -18.48 -6.19 22.57
C ALA A 83 -17.43 -6.74 21.60
N ASP A 84 -17.88 -7.57 20.68
CA ASP A 84 -17.10 -7.99 19.53
C ASP A 84 -17.44 -7.08 18.37
N LEU A 85 -16.44 -6.30 17.94
CA LEU A 85 -16.59 -5.34 16.88
C LEU A 85 -16.05 -5.92 15.56
N LYS A 86 -16.78 -5.69 14.48
CA LYS A 86 -16.32 -5.92 13.13
C LYS A 86 -16.07 -4.59 12.46
N ILE A 87 -14.84 -4.34 12.03
CA ILE A 87 -14.49 -3.11 11.36
C ILE A 87 -13.93 -3.37 9.97
N SER A 88 -14.36 -2.56 9.01
CA SER A 88 -13.82 -2.54 7.66
C SER A 88 -13.25 -1.17 7.38
N VAL A 89 -12.00 -1.13 6.97
CA VAL A 89 -11.29 0.10 6.59
C VAL A 89 -10.96 0.03 5.11
N THR A 90 -11.46 0.99 4.37
CA THR A 90 -11.16 1.16 2.95
C THR A 90 -10.05 2.17 2.80
N LEU A 91 -8.95 1.74 2.21
CA LEU A 91 -7.74 2.53 2.07
C LEU A 91 -7.02 2.27 0.74
N ARG A 92 -6.09 3.13 0.39
CA ARG A 92 -5.20 2.96 -0.76
C ARG A 92 -3.81 3.52 -0.47
N ALA A 93 -2.82 3.08 -1.23
CA ALA A 93 -1.51 3.73 -1.23
C ALA A 93 -1.60 5.12 -1.87
N ALA A 94 -0.88 6.10 -1.30
CA ALA A 94 -0.73 7.40 -1.91
C ALA A 94 0.19 7.29 -3.14
N PRO A 95 -0.29 7.62 -4.36
CA PRO A 95 0.49 7.39 -5.58
C PRO A 95 1.83 8.14 -5.60
N GLU A 96 1.90 9.30 -4.96
CA GLU A 96 3.11 10.13 -4.87
C GLU A 96 4.14 9.59 -3.86
N LYS A 97 3.71 8.70 -2.95
CA LYS A 97 4.52 8.15 -1.85
C LYS A 97 4.81 6.67 -1.98
N VAL A 98 4.59 6.11 -3.18
CA VAL A 98 4.78 4.67 -3.44
C VAL A 98 6.24 4.25 -3.27
N ALA A 99 7.20 5.12 -3.60
CA ALA A 99 8.62 4.85 -3.40
C ALA A 99 8.97 4.71 -1.91
N ASP A 100 8.45 5.62 -1.08
CA ASP A 100 8.64 5.60 0.37
C ASP A 100 7.98 4.36 0.98
N LEU A 101 6.75 4.04 0.53
CA LEU A 101 6.02 2.86 0.96
C LEU A 101 6.80 1.58 0.63
N TYR A 102 7.30 1.47 -0.61
CA TYR A 102 8.09 0.33 -1.03
C TYR A 102 9.39 0.21 -0.23
N ALA A 103 10.12 1.32 -0.06
CA ALA A 103 11.38 1.34 0.69
C ALA A 103 11.21 0.93 2.15
N LYS A 104 10.06 1.28 2.78
CA LYS A 104 9.81 1.03 4.19
C LYS A 104 9.16 -0.34 4.44
N PHE A 105 8.23 -0.76 3.58
CA PHE A 105 7.37 -1.93 3.81
C PHE A 105 7.40 -2.97 2.68
N GLY A 106 7.85 -2.61 1.50
CA GLY A 106 7.84 -3.46 0.30
C GLY A 106 6.48 -3.53 -0.39
N THR A 107 5.41 -3.78 0.35
CA THR A 107 4.04 -3.90 -0.19
C THR A 107 3.03 -3.13 0.64
N LEU A 108 1.85 -2.83 0.05
CA LEU A 108 0.74 -2.22 0.78
C LEU A 108 0.23 -3.14 1.90
N ASP A 109 0.12 -4.45 1.64
CA ASP A 109 -0.32 -5.42 2.65
C ASP A 109 0.62 -5.48 3.86
N ALA A 110 1.93 -5.41 3.63
CA ALA A 110 2.90 -5.35 4.72
C ALA A 110 2.75 -4.06 5.54
N ALA A 111 2.54 -2.92 4.89
CA ALA A 111 2.29 -1.65 5.55
C ALA A 111 0.98 -1.69 6.38
N VAL A 112 -0.08 -2.27 5.83
CA VAL A 112 -1.35 -2.45 6.56
C VAL A 112 -1.16 -3.32 7.79
N ASN A 113 -0.48 -4.45 7.67
CA ASN A 113 -0.27 -5.36 8.79
C ASN A 113 0.64 -4.78 9.88
N GLN A 114 1.67 -4.03 9.51
CA GLN A 114 2.67 -3.51 10.45
C GLN A 114 2.25 -2.19 11.11
N VAL A 115 1.51 -1.34 10.41
CA VAL A 115 1.17 0.01 10.88
C VAL A 115 -0.33 0.20 11.04
N VAL A 116 -1.12 -0.06 10.01
CA VAL A 116 -2.57 0.24 10.03
C VAL A 116 -3.30 -0.65 11.02
N SER A 117 -3.04 -1.95 11.01
CA SER A 117 -3.76 -2.91 11.86
C SER A 117 -3.59 -2.63 13.36
N PRO A 118 -2.39 -2.38 13.91
CA PRO A 118 -2.23 -1.97 15.31
C PRO A 118 -2.95 -0.64 15.62
N ILE A 119 -2.86 0.36 14.72
CA ILE A 119 -3.52 1.66 14.91
C ILE A 119 -5.04 1.50 14.92
N VAL A 120 -5.60 0.74 13.97
CA VAL A 120 -7.04 0.46 13.92
C VAL A 120 -7.48 -0.20 15.21
N ASN A 121 -6.78 -1.26 15.67
CA ASN A 121 -7.09 -1.93 16.93
C ASN A 121 -7.09 -0.98 18.13
N GLN A 122 -6.10 -0.10 18.20
CA GLN A 122 -5.97 0.85 19.29
C GLN A 122 -7.08 1.92 19.24
N GLN A 123 -7.24 2.59 18.10
CA GLN A 123 -8.18 3.70 17.99
C GLN A 123 -9.63 3.27 18.11
N VAL A 124 -9.98 2.11 17.55
CA VAL A 124 -11.33 1.56 17.73
C VAL A 124 -11.65 1.33 19.19
N LYS A 125 -10.74 0.74 19.97
CA LYS A 125 -10.94 0.50 21.40
C LYS A 125 -11.06 1.79 22.20
N ILE A 126 -10.22 2.79 21.90
CA ILE A 126 -10.25 4.10 22.55
C ILE A 126 -11.59 4.80 22.30
N VAL A 127 -11.98 4.94 21.03
CA VAL A 127 -13.19 5.65 20.65
C VAL A 127 -14.44 4.91 21.14
N PHE A 128 -14.50 3.59 20.96
CA PHE A 128 -15.63 2.78 21.44
C PHE A 128 -15.77 2.85 22.97
N GLY A 129 -14.67 2.90 23.71
CA GLY A 129 -14.66 3.04 25.16
C GLY A 129 -15.26 4.38 25.67
N HIS A 130 -15.45 5.37 24.82
CA HIS A 130 -16.16 6.61 25.15
C HIS A 130 -17.67 6.51 24.98
N TYR A 131 -18.18 5.47 24.33
CA TYR A 131 -19.60 5.24 24.07
C TYR A 131 -20.14 4.16 25.00
N THR A 132 -21.35 4.38 25.53
CA THR A 132 -22.13 3.28 26.11
C THR A 132 -22.60 2.35 25.00
N ALA A 133 -22.87 1.08 25.32
CA ALA A 133 -23.34 0.10 24.33
C ALA A 133 -24.59 0.58 23.57
N VAL A 134 -25.51 1.24 24.27
CA VAL A 134 -26.73 1.81 23.66
C VAL A 134 -26.42 2.96 22.72
N LYS A 135 -25.57 3.91 23.13
CA LYS A 135 -25.19 5.05 22.29
C LYS A 135 -24.41 4.61 21.05
N ALA A 136 -23.53 3.63 21.16
CA ALA A 136 -22.78 3.10 20.03
C ALA A 136 -23.70 2.57 18.92
N ILE A 137 -24.87 2.00 19.28
CA ILE A 137 -25.86 1.54 18.32
C ILE A 137 -26.67 2.71 17.75
N GLN A 138 -27.13 3.63 18.62
CA GLN A 138 -27.97 4.76 18.22
C GLN A 138 -27.23 5.80 17.40
N GLU A 139 -25.98 6.07 17.73
CA GLU A 139 -25.13 7.08 17.11
C GLU A 139 -24.03 6.46 16.23
N ARG A 140 -24.30 5.32 15.59
CA ARG A 140 -23.33 4.57 14.80
C ARG A 140 -22.62 5.42 13.72
N GLY A 141 -23.34 6.37 13.11
CA GLY A 141 -22.76 7.27 12.13
C GLY A 141 -21.68 8.20 12.70
N ASN A 142 -21.94 8.74 13.91
CA ASN A 142 -20.96 9.57 14.61
C ASN A 142 -19.76 8.74 15.04
N LEU A 143 -20.00 7.56 15.60
CA LEU A 143 -18.95 6.61 16.02
C LEU A 143 -18.02 6.25 14.85
N ASN A 144 -18.57 5.93 13.67
CA ASN A 144 -17.78 5.66 12.48
C ASN A 144 -16.92 6.84 12.06
N THR A 145 -17.47 8.06 12.13
CA THR A 145 -16.77 9.28 11.79
C THR A 145 -15.63 9.57 12.77
N GLU A 146 -15.86 9.40 14.06
CA GLU A 146 -14.83 9.57 15.09
C GLU A 146 -13.70 8.54 14.93
N ILE A 147 -14.04 7.27 14.72
CA ILE A 147 -13.02 6.22 14.47
C ILE A 147 -12.20 6.56 13.20
N LYS A 148 -12.86 6.96 12.11
CA LYS A 148 -12.17 7.37 10.89
C LYS A 148 -11.18 8.50 11.16
N ASN A 149 -11.63 9.54 11.86
CA ASN A 149 -10.78 10.70 12.18
C ASN A 149 -9.61 10.29 13.08
N ALA A 150 -9.87 9.49 14.11
CA ALA A 150 -8.83 9.01 15.02
C ALA A 150 -7.76 8.17 14.33
N ILE A 151 -8.16 7.30 13.40
CA ILE A 151 -7.24 6.50 12.57
C ILE A 151 -6.45 7.43 11.62
N ALA A 152 -7.13 8.36 10.94
CA ALA A 152 -6.49 9.29 10.01
C ALA A 152 -5.47 10.20 10.72
N ASP A 153 -5.81 10.71 11.90
CA ASP A 153 -4.91 11.54 12.70
C ASP A 153 -3.67 10.75 13.17
N SER A 154 -3.88 9.49 13.55
CA SER A 154 -2.77 8.61 13.96
C SER A 154 -1.82 8.27 12.80
N LEU A 155 -2.33 8.22 11.58
CA LEU A 155 -1.56 7.97 10.36
C LEU A 155 -0.99 9.24 9.70
N LYS A 156 -1.25 10.42 10.26
CA LYS A 156 -0.80 11.70 9.71
C LYS A 156 0.72 11.80 9.53
N TYR A 157 1.47 11.10 10.34
CA TYR A 157 2.94 11.02 10.26
C TYR A 157 3.44 10.01 9.23
N ASP A 158 2.57 9.15 8.71
CA ASP A 158 2.86 8.17 7.64
C ASP A 158 1.97 8.45 6.41
N PRO A 159 2.22 9.52 5.64
CA PRO A 159 1.34 9.97 4.54
C PRO A 159 1.34 9.05 3.32
N MET A 160 1.87 7.83 3.46
CA MET A 160 1.94 6.83 2.39
C MET A 160 0.61 6.09 2.17
N ILE A 161 -0.31 6.17 3.15
CA ILE A 161 -1.60 5.48 3.12
C ILE A 161 -2.71 6.50 3.30
N ILE A 162 -3.72 6.42 2.45
CA ILE A 162 -4.91 7.27 2.48
C ILE A 162 -6.10 6.44 2.93
N ILE A 163 -6.75 6.86 4.03
CA ILE A 163 -8.00 6.26 4.52
C ILE A 163 -9.18 6.94 3.83
N GLU A 164 -9.98 6.16 3.11
CA GLU A 164 -11.14 6.66 2.40
C GLU A 164 -12.42 6.51 3.22
N ALA A 165 -12.65 5.32 3.77
CA ALA A 165 -13.83 5.01 4.56
C ALA A 165 -13.53 4.06 5.71
N VAL A 166 -14.34 4.17 6.77
CA VAL A 166 -14.35 3.24 7.90
C VAL A 166 -15.81 2.87 8.20
N GLN A 167 -16.06 1.58 8.41
CA GLN A 167 -17.38 1.03 8.75
C GLN A 167 -17.22 0.05 9.92
N LEU A 168 -18.04 0.24 10.92
CA LEU A 168 -18.15 -0.61 12.10
C LEU A 168 -19.40 -1.47 12.03
#